data_88201a68577bd88324edfac8d4161048
#
_entry.id   88201a68577bd88324edfac8d4161048
#
_cell.length_a   1.000
_cell.length_b   1.000
_cell.length_c   1.000
_cell.angle_alpha   90.00
_cell.angle_beta   90.00
_cell.angle_gamma   90.00
#
_symmetry.space_group_name_H-M   'P 1'
#
loop_
_entity.id
_entity.type
_entity.pdbx_description
1 polymer ?
#
loop_
_entity_poly.entity_id
_entity_poly.type
_entity_poly.pdbx_seq_one_letter_code
_entity_poly.pdbx_strand_id
1 'polypeptide(L)'
;MAEKFLANVGTALIFRGNEFVGVGNTLTENTFSFSASPNEVRGGASNPLLGRWFSDSTLNVTITNATFKLEYLAWSLGATIEQGGTSFYESTGAGETVVTAGQIELKNKPAAFNGTMIGWYKKPADAGWSIGAITETGSKYYLTIAGAQPNDVYCIKYPYMDENARMMAIPADFSPEELHIVLLNDLYNADINTDASASKVGRLITDIPRLGLDPSQDLTLNATSSAPTQLTGTALRYVASEGCTADASYGTMTEQIYGAKWQDSVVALAVENADMELGASETETAIVRVVYGGSVASQRKANRNFTFTKVSGNATVDNDGVVNSGASGESVISVTLPGYPTVSPAYIHVNVT
;
A
#
# COMPACT_ATOMS: atom_id res chain seq x y z
N MET A 1 23.47 -17.20 4.04
CA MET A 1 22.80 -15.96 3.61
C MET A 1 23.07 -14.91 4.68
N ALA A 2 23.47 -13.70 4.29
CA ALA A 2 23.59 -12.61 5.24
C ALA A 2 22.20 -12.29 5.83
N GLU A 3 22.17 -11.96 7.12
CA GLU A 3 20.93 -11.56 7.78
C GLU A 3 20.40 -10.26 7.17
N LYS A 4 19.08 -10.20 6.98
CA LYS A 4 18.38 -9.07 6.37
C LYS A 4 17.47 -8.43 7.39
N PHE A 5 17.39 -7.13 7.38
CA PHE A 5 16.53 -6.34 8.27
C PHE A 5 15.55 -5.50 7.46
N LEU A 6 14.28 -5.49 7.89
CA LEU A 6 13.33 -4.46 7.54
C LEU A 6 13.64 -3.24 8.42
N ALA A 7 14.21 -2.21 7.85
CA ALA A 7 14.43 -0.94 8.52
C ALA A 7 13.62 0.14 7.82
N ASN A 8 12.98 1.00 8.58
CA ASN A 8 12.06 2.05 8.17
C ASN A 8 10.65 1.58 7.73
N VAL A 9 9.73 2.54 7.63
CA VAL A 9 8.32 2.30 7.33
C VAL A 9 7.99 2.30 5.83
N GLY A 10 8.97 2.61 4.96
CA GLY A 10 8.79 2.57 3.51
C GLY A 10 7.88 3.67 2.94
N THR A 11 7.30 3.37 1.78
CA THR A 11 6.40 4.25 1.03
C THR A 11 5.12 3.50 0.68
N ALA A 12 3.97 4.14 0.86
CA ALA A 12 2.69 3.61 0.41
C ALA A 12 2.28 4.25 -0.92
N LEU A 13 1.95 3.42 -1.90
CA LEU A 13 1.28 3.83 -3.13
C LEU A 13 -0.19 3.48 -2.97
N ILE A 14 -1.08 4.45 -3.22
CA ILE A 14 -2.51 4.32 -2.96
C ILE A 14 -3.27 4.50 -4.28
N PHE A 15 -4.17 3.56 -4.56
CA PHE A 15 -4.97 3.55 -5.77
C PHE A 15 -6.46 3.40 -5.41
N ARG A 16 -7.31 4.00 -6.22
CA ARG A 16 -8.76 3.78 -6.24
C ARG A 16 -9.10 3.00 -7.51
N GLY A 17 -9.37 1.71 -7.37
CA GLY A 17 -9.38 0.82 -8.53
C GLY A 17 -8.04 0.84 -9.27
N ASN A 18 -8.04 1.30 -10.52
CA ASN A 18 -6.83 1.43 -11.34
C ASN A 18 -6.25 2.87 -11.34
N GLU A 19 -6.89 3.81 -10.67
CA GLU A 19 -6.46 5.20 -10.61
C GLU A 19 -5.47 5.41 -9.46
N PHE A 20 -4.30 5.96 -9.76
CA PHE A 20 -3.34 6.37 -8.73
C PHE A 20 -3.80 7.66 -8.06
N VAL A 21 -4.11 7.60 -6.75
CA VAL A 21 -4.70 8.72 -6.01
C VAL A 21 -3.76 9.33 -4.97
N GLY A 22 -2.68 8.67 -4.60
CA GLY A 22 -1.77 9.25 -3.63
C GLY A 22 -0.52 8.45 -3.29
N VAL A 23 0.42 9.13 -2.64
CA VAL A 23 1.65 8.57 -2.06
C VAL A 23 1.73 8.93 -0.59
N GLY A 24 1.95 7.92 0.26
CA GLY A 24 2.39 8.09 1.64
C GLY A 24 3.91 7.97 1.71
N ASN A 25 4.62 9.09 1.73
CA ASN A 25 6.09 9.13 1.80
C ASN A 25 6.65 9.63 3.14
N THR A 26 5.75 10.09 4.04
CA THR A 26 6.09 10.56 5.40
C THR A 26 5.44 9.64 6.44
N LEU A 27 5.48 8.33 6.19
CA LEU A 27 4.93 7.33 7.09
C LEU A 27 5.77 7.25 8.36
N THR A 28 5.11 7.00 9.48
CA THR A 28 5.74 6.77 10.80
C THR A 28 5.54 5.35 11.27
N GLU A 29 4.44 4.72 10.86
CA GLU A 29 4.12 3.36 11.25
C GLU A 29 3.24 2.68 10.21
N ASN A 30 3.50 1.39 9.97
CA ASN A 30 2.61 0.50 9.21
C ASN A 30 2.41 -0.77 10.02
N THR A 31 1.16 -1.09 10.32
CA THR A 31 0.81 -2.28 11.10
C THR A 31 -0.05 -3.22 10.28
N PHE A 32 0.33 -4.50 10.28
CA PHE A 32 -0.42 -5.60 9.71
C PHE A 32 -0.82 -6.56 10.83
N SER A 33 -2.12 -6.69 11.09
CA SER A 33 -2.64 -7.57 12.13
C SER A 33 -3.38 -8.75 11.50
N PHE A 34 -2.77 -9.93 11.60
CA PHE A 34 -3.35 -11.18 11.12
C PHE A 34 -4.05 -11.87 12.28
N SER A 35 -5.30 -12.27 12.10
CA SER A 35 -6.03 -13.06 13.09
C SER A 35 -6.89 -14.14 12.44
N ALA A 36 -7.15 -15.22 13.18
CA ALA A 36 -8.06 -16.28 12.81
C ALA A 36 -8.65 -16.92 14.06
N SER A 37 -9.90 -17.30 14.01
CA SER A 37 -10.59 -17.94 15.13
C SER A 37 -10.34 -19.45 15.13
N PRO A 38 -9.79 -20.02 16.20
CA PRO A 38 -9.62 -21.47 16.33
C PRO A 38 -10.95 -22.14 16.65
N ASN A 39 -11.26 -23.21 15.94
CA ASN A 39 -12.37 -24.12 16.23
C ASN A 39 -11.75 -25.44 16.72
N GLU A 40 -12.24 -25.96 17.83
CA GLU A 40 -11.71 -27.16 18.47
C GLU A 40 -12.77 -28.25 18.58
N VAL A 41 -12.38 -29.48 18.27
CA VAL A 41 -13.18 -30.67 18.57
C VAL A 41 -12.54 -31.39 19.75
N ARG A 42 -13.32 -31.60 20.80
CA ARG A 42 -12.91 -32.30 22.00
C ARG A 42 -13.85 -33.47 22.26
N GLY A 43 -13.36 -34.56 22.87
CA GLY A 43 -14.19 -35.71 23.18
C GLY A 43 -13.42 -36.84 23.88
N GLY A 44 -14.17 -37.84 24.33
CA GLY A 44 -13.64 -38.98 25.06
C GLY A 44 -13.49 -38.73 26.58
N ALA A 45 -12.99 -39.73 27.31
CA ALA A 45 -12.73 -39.63 28.76
C ALA A 45 -11.65 -38.54 28.98
N SER A 46 -11.90 -37.61 29.89
CA SER A 46 -11.06 -36.43 30.17
C SER A 46 -11.09 -35.31 29.10
N ASN A 47 -12.00 -35.39 28.10
CA ASN A 47 -12.25 -34.36 27.11
C ASN A 47 -10.99 -33.82 26.35
N PRO A 48 -10.07 -34.72 25.89
CA PRO A 48 -8.89 -34.28 25.16
C PRO A 48 -9.23 -33.59 23.86
N LEU A 49 -8.31 -32.71 23.37
CA LEU A 49 -8.39 -32.08 22.07
C LEU A 49 -8.18 -33.13 20.97
N LEU A 50 -9.20 -33.35 20.12
CA LEU A 50 -9.18 -34.33 19.04
C LEU A 50 -8.79 -33.71 17.69
N GLY A 51 -9.13 -32.43 17.48
CA GLY A 51 -8.82 -31.72 16.26
C GLY A 51 -8.99 -30.21 16.42
N ARG A 52 -8.33 -29.47 15.55
CA ARG A 52 -8.40 -28.01 15.51
C ARG A 52 -8.34 -27.52 14.07
N TRP A 53 -9.22 -26.56 13.72
CA TRP A 53 -9.13 -25.81 12.46
C TRP A 53 -9.38 -24.32 12.72
N PHE A 54 -9.05 -23.48 11.74
CA PHE A 54 -9.19 -22.05 11.86
C PHE A 54 -10.26 -21.54 10.88
N SER A 55 -11.08 -20.59 11.34
CA SER A 55 -12.05 -19.85 10.54
C SER A 55 -11.90 -18.34 10.78
N ASP A 56 -12.71 -17.54 10.06
CA ASP A 56 -12.82 -16.09 10.26
C ASP A 56 -11.47 -15.37 10.23
N SER A 57 -10.64 -15.74 9.25
CA SER A 57 -9.37 -15.07 9.04
C SER A 57 -9.58 -13.61 8.64
N THR A 58 -8.85 -12.70 9.26
CA THR A 58 -8.86 -11.27 8.96
C THR A 58 -7.45 -10.72 8.86
N LEU A 59 -7.30 -9.71 8.01
CA LEU A 59 -6.09 -8.91 7.89
C LEU A 59 -6.48 -7.44 8.04
N ASN A 60 -6.13 -6.85 9.18
CA ASN A 60 -6.29 -5.42 9.42
C ASN A 60 -4.98 -4.70 9.11
N VAL A 61 -5.10 -3.54 8.47
CA VAL A 61 -3.97 -2.72 8.04
C VAL A 61 -4.16 -1.32 8.56
N THR A 62 -3.12 -0.77 9.18
CA THR A 62 -3.07 0.63 9.61
C THR A 62 -1.81 1.27 9.06
N ILE A 63 -1.97 2.42 8.43
CA ILE A 63 -0.89 3.24 7.87
C ILE A 63 -0.98 4.61 8.54
N THR A 64 0.08 4.99 9.24
CA THR A 64 0.17 6.28 9.93
C THR A 64 1.12 7.22 9.18
N ASN A 65 0.63 8.40 8.85
CA ASN A 65 1.39 9.46 8.19
C ASN A 65 1.67 10.59 9.18
N ALA A 66 2.92 11.05 9.26
CA ALA A 66 3.32 12.17 10.12
C ALA A 66 2.70 13.51 9.69
N THR A 67 2.39 13.66 8.41
CA THR A 67 1.78 14.88 7.86
C THR A 67 0.27 14.72 7.77
N PHE A 68 -0.44 15.81 8.05
CA PHE A 68 -1.89 15.85 7.86
C PHE A 68 -2.26 15.67 6.39
N LYS A 69 -3.19 14.75 6.11
CA LYS A 69 -3.74 14.44 4.79
C LYS A 69 -5.27 14.49 4.85
N LEU A 70 -5.86 15.52 4.27
CA LEU A 70 -7.33 15.64 4.19
C LEU A 70 -7.95 14.50 3.39
N GLU A 71 -7.20 13.98 2.41
CA GLU A 71 -7.61 12.85 1.57
C GLU A 71 -7.86 11.58 2.40
N TYR A 72 -7.05 11.31 3.42
CA TYR A 72 -7.23 10.11 4.26
C TYR A 72 -8.56 10.15 5.00
N LEU A 73 -8.91 11.33 5.54
CA LEU A 73 -10.21 11.54 6.17
C LEU A 73 -11.35 11.41 5.15
N ALA A 74 -11.18 12.01 3.98
CA ALA A 74 -12.20 11.96 2.93
C ALA A 74 -12.50 10.52 2.51
N TRP A 75 -11.47 9.71 2.24
CA TRP A 75 -11.62 8.30 1.87
C TRP A 75 -12.25 7.45 2.97
N SER A 76 -11.84 7.67 4.23
CA SER A 76 -12.40 6.93 5.38
C SER A 76 -13.87 7.28 5.66
N LEU A 77 -14.30 8.50 5.33
CA LEU A 77 -15.69 8.93 5.53
C LEU A 77 -16.56 8.77 4.27
N GLY A 78 -15.94 8.49 3.11
CA GLY A 78 -16.61 8.49 1.82
C GLY A 78 -17.04 9.88 1.36
N ALA A 79 -16.25 10.89 1.73
CA ALA A 79 -16.51 12.30 1.42
C ALA A 79 -15.72 12.74 0.18
N THR A 80 -16.24 13.72 -0.53
CA THR A 80 -15.55 14.37 -1.65
C THR A 80 -14.87 15.65 -1.19
N ILE A 81 -13.64 15.89 -1.66
CA ILE A 81 -12.94 17.16 -1.46
C ILE A 81 -13.24 18.06 -2.65
N GLU A 82 -13.78 19.23 -2.36
CA GLU A 82 -14.09 20.25 -3.33
C GLU A 82 -13.05 21.37 -3.31
N GLN A 83 -12.78 21.95 -4.48
CA GLN A 83 -11.94 23.15 -4.58
C GLN A 83 -12.79 24.38 -4.31
N GLY A 84 -12.27 25.28 -3.46
CA GLY A 84 -12.98 26.44 -2.94
C GLY A 84 -13.69 26.11 -1.62
N GLY A 85 -13.95 27.14 -0.83
CA GLY A 85 -14.64 26.99 0.45
C GLY A 85 -14.67 28.27 1.24
N THR A 86 -15.36 28.23 2.38
CA THR A 86 -15.37 29.33 3.33
C THR A 86 -14.12 29.30 4.19
N SER A 87 -13.32 30.34 4.10
CA SER A 87 -12.16 30.58 4.94
C SER A 87 -12.43 31.74 5.90
N PHE A 88 -11.54 31.97 6.87
CA PHE A 88 -11.65 33.09 7.80
C PHE A 88 -10.46 34.02 7.62
N TYR A 89 -10.75 35.28 7.31
CA TYR A 89 -9.77 36.34 7.36
C TYR A 89 -9.56 36.77 8.82
N GLU A 90 -8.34 36.93 9.20
CA GLU A 90 -7.92 37.51 10.46
C GLU A 90 -6.83 38.55 10.20
N SER A 91 -7.03 39.77 10.68
CA SER A 91 -6.03 40.82 10.56
C SER A 91 -4.74 40.45 11.28
N THR A 92 -3.60 40.73 10.66
CA THR A 92 -2.26 40.45 11.18
C THR A 92 -1.63 41.69 11.82
N GLY A 93 -0.68 41.50 12.73
CA GLY A 93 0.07 42.60 13.36
C GLY A 93 -0.79 43.56 14.16
N ALA A 94 -0.67 44.85 13.87
CA ALA A 94 -1.37 45.91 14.61
C ALA A 94 -2.88 45.99 14.33
N GLY A 95 -3.39 45.31 13.30
CA GLY A 95 -4.78 45.36 12.87
C GLY A 95 -4.99 46.17 11.57
N GLU A 96 -6.25 46.43 11.22
CA GLU A 96 -6.64 47.24 10.06
C GLU A 96 -7.00 48.65 10.47
N THR A 97 -6.55 49.64 9.68
CA THR A 97 -6.80 51.06 9.96
C THR A 97 -8.12 51.51 9.34
N VAL A 98 -8.93 52.21 10.08
CA VAL A 98 -10.15 52.84 9.62
C VAL A 98 -9.78 54.01 8.70
N VAL A 99 -10.23 54.01 7.48
CA VAL A 99 -10.04 55.11 6.51
C VAL A 99 -11.29 55.98 6.48
N THR A 100 -12.46 55.37 6.47
CA THR A 100 -13.74 56.10 6.49
C THR A 100 -14.45 55.85 7.81
N ALA A 101 -14.90 56.93 8.47
CA ALA A 101 -15.56 56.81 9.77
C ALA A 101 -16.69 55.79 9.78
N GLY A 102 -16.71 54.96 10.81
CA GLY A 102 -17.73 53.93 11.00
C GLY A 102 -17.57 52.64 10.21
N GLN A 103 -16.51 52.46 9.36
CA GLN A 103 -16.37 51.27 8.56
C GLN A 103 -14.91 50.95 8.17
N ILE A 104 -14.67 49.66 7.92
CA ILE A 104 -13.40 49.16 7.37
C ILE A 104 -13.70 48.43 6.04
N GLU A 105 -12.99 48.77 4.96
CA GLU A 105 -13.07 48.08 3.68
C GLU A 105 -12.42 46.69 3.80
N LEU A 106 -13.13 45.64 3.36
CA LEU A 106 -12.66 44.26 3.43
C LEU A 106 -11.83 43.92 2.19
N LYS A 107 -10.79 43.14 2.39
CA LYS A 107 -9.86 42.71 1.30
C LYS A 107 -10.43 41.65 0.41
N ASN A 108 -11.25 40.75 0.98
CA ASN A 108 -11.81 39.60 0.28
C ASN A 108 -13.34 39.70 0.25
N LYS A 109 -13.97 39.07 -0.72
CA LYS A 109 -15.42 38.96 -0.80
C LYS A 109 -15.93 38.13 0.39
N PRO A 110 -16.76 38.69 1.30
CA PRO A 110 -17.23 37.98 2.46
C PRO A 110 -18.17 36.84 2.07
N ALA A 111 -18.18 35.80 2.88
CA ALA A 111 -19.19 34.75 2.86
C ALA A 111 -20.23 34.98 3.97
N ALA A 112 -21.43 34.47 3.78
CA ALA A 112 -22.44 34.50 4.84
C ALA A 112 -22.08 33.53 5.97
N PHE A 113 -22.20 33.98 7.20
CA PHE A 113 -22.14 33.14 8.38
C PHE A 113 -23.54 32.97 8.97
N ASN A 114 -24.03 31.74 9.00
CA ASN A 114 -25.44 31.44 9.36
C ASN A 114 -26.47 32.30 8.56
N GLY A 115 -26.22 32.43 7.26
CA GLY A 115 -27.13 33.19 6.38
C GLY A 115 -27.01 34.72 6.48
N THR A 116 -26.11 35.27 7.31
CA THR A 116 -25.92 36.71 7.48
C THR A 116 -24.47 37.12 7.20
N MET A 117 -24.28 38.25 6.53
CA MET A 117 -22.94 38.81 6.31
C MET A 117 -22.52 39.61 7.54
N ILE A 118 -21.68 39.02 8.37
CA ILE A 118 -21.16 39.61 9.62
C ILE A 118 -19.65 39.42 9.72
N GLY A 119 -19.03 40.30 10.51
CA GLY A 119 -17.64 40.18 10.93
C GLY A 119 -17.48 40.52 12.39
N TRP A 120 -16.37 40.17 12.95
CA TRP A 120 -16.00 40.47 14.32
C TRP A 120 -14.88 41.49 14.32
N TYR A 121 -14.95 42.43 15.30
CA TYR A 121 -13.93 43.45 15.46
C TYR A 121 -13.67 43.73 16.95
N LYS A 122 -12.45 44.19 17.25
CA LYS A 122 -12.05 44.70 18.54
C LYS A 122 -10.90 45.69 18.39
N LYS A 123 -10.71 46.66 19.34
CA LYS A 123 -9.43 47.37 19.42
C LYS A 123 -8.32 46.44 19.92
N PRO A 124 -7.05 46.67 19.54
CA PRO A 124 -5.94 45.80 19.96
C PRO A 124 -5.84 45.55 21.46
N ALA A 125 -6.21 46.55 22.27
CA ALA A 125 -6.18 46.45 23.73
C ALA A 125 -7.43 45.79 24.34
N ASP A 126 -8.51 45.60 23.58
CA ASP A 126 -9.75 45.05 24.11
C ASP A 126 -9.67 43.52 24.25
N ALA A 127 -10.23 42.99 25.32
CA ALA A 127 -10.29 41.54 25.52
C ALA A 127 -11.42 40.89 24.71
N GLY A 128 -12.53 41.60 24.51
CA GLY A 128 -13.75 41.07 23.87
C GLY A 128 -13.90 41.46 22.41
N TRP A 129 -14.56 40.58 21.61
CA TRP A 129 -14.94 40.85 20.25
C TRP A 129 -16.38 41.39 20.16
N SER A 130 -16.58 42.40 19.31
CA SER A 130 -17.89 42.93 18.93
C SER A 130 -18.28 42.41 17.53
N ILE A 131 -19.57 42.36 17.23
CA ILE A 131 -20.08 41.96 15.94
C ILE A 131 -20.48 43.20 15.15
N GLY A 132 -20.07 43.26 13.87
CA GLY A 132 -20.47 44.25 12.90
C GLY A 132 -21.13 43.65 11.68
N ALA A 133 -22.10 44.35 11.11
CA ALA A 133 -22.71 43.97 9.86
C ALA A 133 -21.72 44.28 8.71
N ILE A 134 -21.73 43.44 7.72
CA ILE A 134 -20.99 43.66 6.47
C ILE A 134 -21.99 44.12 5.42
N THR A 135 -21.68 45.25 4.77
CA THR A 135 -22.51 45.84 3.70
C THR A 135 -21.73 45.91 2.40
N GLU A 136 -22.42 45.73 1.31
CA GLU A 136 -21.85 45.89 -0.05
C GLU A 136 -22.23 47.27 -0.57
N THR A 137 -21.23 47.99 -1.08
CA THR A 137 -21.42 49.29 -1.74
C THR A 137 -20.59 49.32 -3.04
N GLY A 138 -21.25 49.30 -4.15
CA GLY A 138 -20.60 49.10 -5.44
C GLY A 138 -20.05 47.64 -5.54
N SER A 139 -18.76 47.51 -5.81
CA SER A 139 -18.06 46.22 -5.84
C SER A 139 -17.16 45.99 -4.60
N LYS A 140 -17.40 46.74 -3.54
CA LYS A 140 -16.61 46.69 -2.30
C LYS A 140 -17.46 46.31 -1.11
N TYR A 141 -16.84 45.67 -0.14
CA TYR A 141 -17.47 45.22 1.09
C TYR A 141 -16.89 45.97 2.29
N TYR A 142 -17.75 46.36 3.21
CA TYR A 142 -17.39 47.14 4.38
C TYR A 142 -17.92 46.52 5.67
N LEU A 143 -17.05 46.35 6.66
CA LEU A 143 -17.45 45.99 8.01
C LEU A 143 -17.82 47.26 8.78
N THR A 144 -19.05 47.35 9.24
CA THR A 144 -19.54 48.47 10.03
C THR A 144 -19.04 48.37 11.46
N ILE A 145 -18.42 49.44 11.94
CA ILE A 145 -17.88 49.55 13.30
C ILE A 145 -18.42 50.85 13.95
N ALA A 146 -19.37 50.69 14.86
CA ALA A 146 -20.03 51.84 15.49
C ALA A 146 -19.02 52.69 16.24
N GLY A 147 -19.01 53.98 15.93
CA GLY A 147 -18.18 54.99 16.61
C GLY A 147 -16.70 55.03 16.18
N ALA A 148 -16.28 54.21 15.22
CA ALA A 148 -14.92 54.23 14.71
C ALA A 148 -14.61 55.57 13.99
N GLN A 149 -13.43 56.11 14.23
CA GLN A 149 -12.94 57.36 13.64
C GLN A 149 -11.80 57.02 12.63
N PRO A 150 -11.57 57.86 11.63
CA PRO A 150 -10.39 57.74 10.77
C PRO A 150 -9.10 57.65 11.60
N ASN A 151 -8.19 56.78 11.22
CA ASN A 151 -6.95 56.35 11.86
C ASN A 151 -7.11 55.49 13.14
N ASP A 152 -8.33 55.19 13.59
CA ASP A 152 -8.52 54.09 14.55
C ASP A 152 -8.05 52.76 13.95
N VAL A 153 -7.53 51.89 14.83
CA VAL A 153 -7.05 50.56 14.43
C VAL A 153 -7.90 49.49 15.12
N TYR A 154 -8.34 48.50 14.32
CA TYR A 154 -9.12 47.38 14.83
C TYR A 154 -8.54 46.06 14.31
N CYS A 155 -8.49 45.05 15.16
CA CYS A 155 -8.37 43.65 14.76
C CYS A 155 -9.73 43.21 14.23
N ILE A 156 -9.76 42.65 13.03
CA ILE A 156 -11.00 42.17 12.41
C ILE A 156 -10.89 40.72 12.02
N LYS A 157 -12.04 39.99 12.05
CA LYS A 157 -12.20 38.63 11.55
C LYS A 157 -13.51 38.57 10.75
N TYR A 158 -13.51 37.86 9.64
CA TYR A 158 -14.73 37.64 8.89
C TYR A 158 -14.59 36.40 7.99
N PRO A 159 -15.67 35.64 7.72
CA PRO A 159 -15.67 34.58 6.76
C PRO A 159 -15.63 35.14 5.34
N TYR A 160 -14.88 34.49 4.47
CA TYR A 160 -14.82 34.86 3.05
C TYR A 160 -14.75 33.61 2.15
N MET A 161 -15.13 33.78 0.89
CA MET A 161 -14.97 32.72 -0.11
C MET A 161 -13.51 32.68 -0.57
N ASP A 162 -12.86 31.55 -0.38
CA ASP A 162 -11.48 31.30 -0.79
C ASP A 162 -11.47 30.22 -1.86
N GLU A 163 -11.15 30.60 -3.09
CA GLU A 163 -11.08 29.69 -4.25
C GLU A 163 -9.89 28.72 -4.14
N ASN A 164 -8.88 29.04 -3.34
CA ASN A 164 -7.72 28.19 -3.11
C ASN A 164 -7.90 27.23 -1.91
N ALA A 165 -8.95 27.41 -1.12
CA ALA A 165 -9.27 26.51 -0.04
C ALA A 165 -9.72 25.15 -0.59
N ARG A 166 -9.54 24.11 0.22
CA ARG A 166 -10.07 22.78 -0.03
C ARG A 166 -11.08 22.45 1.06
N MET A 167 -12.28 22.14 0.68
CA MET A 167 -13.39 21.87 1.59
C MET A 167 -13.84 20.43 1.46
N MET A 168 -14.14 19.82 2.60
CA MET A 168 -14.77 18.50 2.67
C MET A 168 -16.00 18.64 3.58
N ALA A 169 -17.17 18.27 3.08
CA ALA A 169 -18.34 18.11 3.91
C ALA A 169 -18.23 16.81 4.72
N ILE A 170 -18.43 16.87 6.03
CA ILE A 170 -18.49 15.67 6.85
C ILE A 170 -19.91 15.08 6.67
N PRO A 171 -20.04 13.89 6.04
CA PRO A 171 -21.37 13.31 5.80
C PRO A 171 -21.99 12.84 7.12
N ALA A 172 -23.33 12.78 7.15
CA ALA A 172 -24.04 12.19 8.29
C ALA A 172 -23.98 10.66 8.27
N ASP A 173 -23.93 10.08 7.07
CA ASP A 173 -23.80 8.63 6.84
C ASP A 173 -22.42 8.35 6.22
N PHE A 174 -21.62 7.58 6.91
CA PHE A 174 -20.29 7.21 6.43
C PHE A 174 -20.37 6.07 5.43
N SER A 175 -19.68 6.23 4.30
CA SER A 175 -19.52 5.23 3.26
C SER A 175 -18.06 5.13 2.85
N PRO A 176 -17.21 4.47 3.68
CA PRO A 176 -15.77 4.38 3.43
C PRO A 176 -15.45 3.81 2.06
N GLU A 177 -14.38 4.30 1.46
CA GLU A 177 -13.93 3.82 0.16
C GLU A 177 -13.17 2.49 0.28
N GLU A 178 -13.12 1.76 -0.82
CA GLU A 178 -12.23 0.63 -1.01
C GLU A 178 -11.00 1.10 -1.79
N LEU A 179 -9.81 0.83 -1.25
CA LEU A 179 -8.54 1.22 -1.86
C LEU A 179 -7.67 0.01 -2.16
N HIS A 180 -6.83 0.13 -3.17
CA HIS A 180 -5.72 -0.77 -3.42
C HIS A 180 -4.44 -0.11 -2.89
N ILE A 181 -3.69 -0.81 -2.04
CA ILE A 181 -2.50 -0.26 -1.39
C ILE A 181 -1.28 -1.15 -1.68
N VAL A 182 -0.20 -0.50 -2.14
CA VAL A 182 1.10 -1.14 -2.32
C VAL A 182 2.11 -0.47 -1.41
N LEU A 183 2.63 -1.23 -0.45
CA LEU A 183 3.68 -0.78 0.48
C LEU A 183 5.04 -1.27 0.00
N LEU A 184 6.00 -0.36 -0.03
CA LEU A 184 7.36 -0.60 -0.48
C LEU A 184 8.32 -0.37 0.68
N ASN A 185 8.79 -1.44 1.33
CA ASN A 185 9.70 -1.39 2.47
C ASN A 185 11.10 -1.87 2.06
N ASP A 186 12.12 -1.08 2.34
CA ASP A 186 13.48 -1.44 1.96
C ASP A 186 14.10 -2.47 2.92
N LEU A 187 14.84 -3.42 2.35
CA LEU A 187 15.61 -4.44 3.06
C LEU A 187 17.09 -4.06 3.09
N TYR A 188 17.69 -4.17 4.25
CA TYR A 188 19.07 -3.84 4.52
C TYR A 188 19.86 -5.07 4.98
N ASN A 189 21.17 -5.09 4.73
CA ASN A 189 22.09 -6.11 5.22
C ASN A 189 22.57 -5.80 6.66
N ALA A 190 22.99 -6.81 7.41
CA ALA A 190 23.50 -6.70 8.78
C ALA A 190 24.76 -5.82 8.92
N ASP A 191 25.55 -5.66 7.86
CA ASP A 191 26.73 -4.80 7.86
C ASP A 191 26.38 -3.32 7.74
N ILE A 192 25.78 -2.76 8.80
CA ILE A 192 25.33 -1.35 8.88
C ILE A 192 26.51 -0.37 9.09
N ASN A 193 27.75 -0.78 8.93
CA ASN A 193 28.90 0.05 9.32
C ASN A 193 29.26 1.21 8.38
N THR A 194 28.57 1.38 7.26
CA THR A 194 28.78 2.49 6.33
C THR A 194 27.48 2.83 5.63
N ASP A 195 27.22 4.08 5.37
CA ASP A 195 26.14 4.69 4.58
C ASP A 195 24.88 3.82 4.35
N ALA A 196 23.74 4.19 4.94
CA ALA A 196 22.47 3.45 4.86
C ALA A 196 21.99 3.18 3.40
N SER A 197 22.43 3.95 2.43
CA SER A 197 22.14 3.72 1.01
C SER A 197 22.95 2.59 0.41
N ALA A 198 24.19 2.37 0.88
CA ALA A 198 25.08 1.32 0.40
C ALA A 198 24.71 -0.08 0.94
N SER A 199 23.94 -0.16 2.01
CA SER A 199 23.52 -1.41 2.65
C SER A 199 22.15 -1.93 2.19
N LYS A 200 21.46 -1.20 1.31
CA LYS A 200 20.16 -1.59 0.77
C LYS A 200 20.30 -2.77 -0.19
N VAL A 201 19.80 -3.92 0.21
CA VAL A 201 19.96 -5.18 -0.54
C VAL A 201 18.70 -5.64 -1.27
N GLY A 202 17.57 -5.03 -0.96
CA GLY A 202 16.31 -5.44 -1.58
C GLY A 202 15.13 -4.62 -1.11
N ARG A 203 13.94 -5.18 -1.30
CA ARG A 203 12.67 -4.57 -0.92
C ARG A 203 11.63 -5.64 -0.62
N LEU A 204 10.84 -5.40 0.42
CA LEU A 204 9.57 -6.10 0.64
C LEU A 204 8.46 -5.26 0.03
N ILE A 205 7.71 -5.87 -0.88
CA ILE A 205 6.53 -5.28 -1.54
C ILE A 205 5.32 -5.98 -0.94
N THR A 206 4.46 -5.22 -0.26
CA THR A 206 3.17 -5.72 0.24
C THR A 206 2.07 -5.11 -0.61
N ASP A 207 1.36 -5.94 -1.33
CA ASP A 207 0.29 -5.57 -2.25
C ASP A 207 -1.04 -6.06 -1.70
N ILE A 208 -1.95 -5.12 -1.40
CA ILE A 208 -3.30 -5.36 -0.89
C ILE A 208 -4.29 -4.79 -1.89
N PRO A 209 -4.80 -5.62 -2.83
CA PRO A 209 -5.65 -5.16 -3.92
C PRO A 209 -6.97 -4.54 -3.47
N ARG A 210 -7.48 -4.96 -2.31
CA ARG A 210 -8.78 -4.54 -1.78
C ARG A 210 -8.69 -4.29 -0.28
N LEU A 211 -8.58 -3.04 0.12
CA LEU A 211 -8.66 -2.60 1.52
C LEU A 211 -9.95 -1.82 1.72
N GLY A 212 -10.92 -2.40 2.39
CA GLY A 212 -12.12 -1.70 2.85
C GLY A 212 -11.75 -0.83 4.04
N LEU A 213 -11.89 0.50 3.90
CA LEU A 213 -11.51 1.43 4.95
C LEU A 213 -12.46 1.37 6.13
N ASP A 214 -11.95 1.68 7.32
CA ASP A 214 -12.72 1.85 8.55
C ASP A 214 -13.11 3.34 8.70
N PRO A 215 -14.39 3.66 8.94
CA PRO A 215 -14.81 5.04 9.19
C PRO A 215 -14.33 5.59 10.53
N SER A 216 -13.85 4.75 11.44
CA SER A 216 -13.28 5.17 12.73
C SER A 216 -11.98 5.92 12.53
N GLN A 217 -12.01 7.24 12.66
CA GLN A 217 -10.84 8.11 12.56
C GLN A 217 -10.78 9.04 13.77
N ASP A 218 -9.67 8.98 14.49
CA ASP A 218 -9.38 9.89 15.58
C ASP A 218 -8.39 10.97 15.14
N LEU A 219 -8.83 12.20 15.04
CA LEU A 219 -7.97 13.35 14.81
C LEU A 219 -7.72 14.08 16.14
N THR A 220 -6.61 13.76 16.78
CA THR A 220 -6.23 14.41 18.05
C THR A 220 -5.34 15.62 17.77
N LEU A 221 -5.83 16.81 18.12
CA LEU A 221 -5.09 18.05 18.03
C LEU A 221 -4.56 18.43 19.42
N ASN A 222 -3.25 18.55 19.57
CA ASN A 222 -2.64 18.99 20.83
C ASN A 222 -1.54 20.04 20.57
N ALA A 223 -1.14 20.76 21.63
CA ALA A 223 -0.23 21.89 21.52
C ALA A 223 1.25 21.48 21.32
N THR A 224 1.61 20.22 21.54
CA THR A 224 2.99 19.77 21.64
C THR A 224 3.42 18.79 20.56
N SER A 225 2.48 18.23 19.78
CA SER A 225 2.77 17.29 18.69
C SER A 225 1.94 17.60 17.46
N SER A 226 2.47 17.23 16.28
CA SER A 226 1.68 17.22 15.04
C SER A 226 0.58 16.17 15.15
N ALA A 227 -0.59 16.44 14.58
CA ALA A 227 -1.66 15.46 14.44
C ALA A 227 -1.30 14.50 13.28
N PRO A 228 -0.96 13.23 13.53
CA PRO A 228 -0.79 12.25 12.47
C PRO A 228 -2.16 11.96 11.84
N THR A 229 -2.18 11.60 10.57
CA THR A 229 -3.36 11.03 9.93
C THR A 229 -3.15 9.53 9.71
N GLN A 230 -4.18 8.77 9.99
CA GLN A 230 -4.17 7.32 9.83
C GLN A 230 -5.09 6.89 8.69
N LEU A 231 -4.73 5.79 8.05
CA LEU A 231 -5.57 5.07 7.13
C LEU A 231 -5.69 3.64 7.67
N THR A 232 -6.85 3.31 8.21
CA THR A 232 -7.12 2.01 8.81
C THR A 232 -8.20 1.30 8.03
N GLY A 233 -8.05 -0.01 7.86
CA GLY A 233 -9.04 -0.80 7.14
C GLY A 233 -8.79 -2.30 7.29
N THR A 234 -9.75 -3.07 6.78
CA THR A 234 -9.68 -4.52 6.72
C THR A 234 -9.51 -4.96 5.26
N ALA A 235 -8.52 -5.79 5.01
CA ALA A 235 -8.31 -6.36 3.68
C ALA A 235 -9.48 -7.29 3.31
N LEU A 236 -10.02 -7.09 2.11
CA LEU A 236 -11.11 -7.88 1.59
C LEU A 236 -10.58 -9.01 0.72
N ARG A 237 -11.36 -10.08 0.64
CA ARG A 237 -11.04 -11.22 -0.22
C ARG A 237 -10.87 -10.77 -1.67
N TYR A 238 -9.76 -11.18 -2.27
CA TYR A 238 -9.44 -10.94 -3.67
C TYR A 238 -9.13 -12.26 -4.38
N VAL A 239 -9.57 -12.38 -5.63
CA VAL A 239 -9.30 -13.52 -6.51
C VAL A 239 -8.66 -12.97 -7.78
N ALA A 240 -7.40 -13.31 -8.00
CA ALA A 240 -6.59 -12.75 -9.11
C ALA A 240 -7.02 -13.25 -10.50
N SER A 241 -7.72 -14.37 -10.58
CA SER A 241 -8.21 -14.94 -11.84
C SER A 241 -9.57 -15.62 -11.65
N GLU A 242 -10.43 -15.52 -12.64
CA GLU A 242 -11.67 -16.29 -12.68
C GLU A 242 -11.35 -17.75 -13.09
N GLY A 243 -11.62 -18.70 -12.21
CA GLY A 243 -11.43 -20.13 -12.47
C GLY A 243 -11.90 -20.99 -11.31
N CYS A 244 -12.20 -22.27 -11.58
CA CYS A 244 -12.72 -23.21 -10.57
C CYS A 244 -11.72 -23.51 -9.43
N THR A 245 -10.45 -23.17 -9.60
CA THR A 245 -9.34 -23.41 -8.66
C THR A 245 -8.64 -22.12 -8.20
N ALA A 246 -9.28 -20.96 -8.42
CA ALA A 246 -8.68 -19.67 -8.02
C ALA A 246 -8.62 -19.56 -6.50
N ASP A 247 -7.42 -19.53 -5.96
CA ASP A 247 -7.18 -19.30 -4.52
C ASP A 247 -7.48 -17.85 -4.18
N ALA A 248 -8.29 -17.67 -3.15
CA ALA A 248 -8.58 -16.36 -2.61
C ALA A 248 -7.47 -15.92 -1.66
N SER A 249 -7.05 -14.66 -1.78
CA SER A 249 -6.07 -14.05 -0.89
C SER A 249 -6.55 -12.67 -0.41
N TYR A 250 -5.92 -12.15 0.63
CA TYR A 250 -6.06 -10.74 1.04
C TYR A 250 -5.05 -9.83 0.34
N GLY A 251 -4.01 -10.42 -0.24
CA GLY A 251 -2.92 -9.72 -0.90
C GLY A 251 -1.68 -10.59 -1.02
N THR A 252 -0.58 -9.99 -1.43
CA THR A 252 0.70 -10.69 -1.60
C THR A 252 1.83 -9.94 -0.90
N MET A 253 2.81 -10.69 -0.38
CA MET A 253 4.08 -10.14 0.08
C MET A 253 5.20 -10.72 -0.79
N THR A 254 5.93 -9.84 -1.46
CA THR A 254 7.01 -10.21 -2.37
C THR A 254 8.34 -9.67 -1.86
N GLU A 255 9.27 -10.56 -1.57
CA GLU A 255 10.65 -10.20 -1.27
C GLU A 255 11.44 -10.09 -2.57
N GLN A 256 11.86 -8.88 -2.91
CA GLN A 256 12.75 -8.60 -4.04
C GLN A 256 14.16 -8.37 -3.53
N ILE A 257 15.13 -9.17 -3.97
CA ILE A 257 16.56 -8.97 -3.67
C ILE A 257 17.24 -8.43 -4.93
N TYR A 258 17.93 -7.31 -4.79
CA TYR A 258 18.60 -6.67 -5.92
C TYR A 258 19.80 -7.50 -6.38
N GLY A 259 19.88 -7.69 -7.69
CA GLY A 259 20.94 -8.48 -8.33
C GLY A 259 20.85 -9.99 -8.11
N ALA A 260 19.92 -10.49 -7.28
CA ALA A 260 19.73 -11.93 -7.09
C ALA A 260 19.12 -12.56 -8.34
N LYS A 261 19.62 -13.72 -8.68
CA LYS A 261 19.09 -14.58 -9.73
C LYS A 261 18.30 -15.71 -9.07
N TRP A 262 17.22 -16.16 -9.69
CA TRP A 262 16.44 -17.28 -9.16
C TRP A 262 17.29 -18.55 -8.99
N GLN A 263 18.32 -18.71 -9.82
CA GLN A 263 19.25 -19.84 -9.77
C GLN A 263 20.03 -19.92 -8.46
N ASP A 264 20.31 -18.76 -7.81
CA ASP A 264 21.11 -18.69 -6.58
C ASP A 264 20.42 -19.40 -5.38
N SER A 265 19.12 -19.60 -5.46
CA SER A 265 18.31 -20.25 -4.42
C SER A 265 17.95 -21.70 -4.72
N VAL A 266 18.36 -22.22 -5.87
CA VAL A 266 18.08 -23.60 -6.28
C VAL A 266 19.03 -24.55 -5.56
N VAL A 267 18.45 -25.60 -4.96
CA VAL A 267 19.22 -26.67 -4.27
C VAL A 267 19.23 -27.99 -5.04
N ALA A 268 18.20 -28.24 -5.83
CA ALA A 268 18.10 -29.45 -6.63
C ALA A 268 17.22 -29.23 -7.87
N LEU A 269 17.34 -30.11 -8.84
CA LEU A 269 16.41 -30.21 -9.97
C LEU A 269 15.53 -31.47 -9.80
N ALA A 270 14.35 -31.41 -10.38
CA ALA A 270 13.45 -32.56 -10.52
C ALA A 270 12.83 -32.54 -11.91
N VAL A 271 12.52 -33.70 -12.46
CA VAL A 271 11.77 -33.84 -13.71
C VAL A 271 10.44 -34.52 -13.39
N GLU A 272 9.32 -33.93 -13.79
CA GLU A 272 7.98 -34.49 -13.49
C GLU A 272 7.73 -35.83 -14.22
N ASN A 273 8.18 -35.90 -15.47
CA ASN A 273 8.12 -37.10 -16.32
C ASN A 273 9.51 -37.72 -16.42
N ALA A 274 10.13 -38.02 -15.27
CA ALA A 274 11.49 -38.56 -15.22
C ALA A 274 11.61 -39.96 -15.82
N ASP A 275 10.54 -40.76 -15.81
CA ASP A 275 10.45 -42.09 -16.40
C ASP A 275 9.60 -42.00 -17.69
N MET A 276 10.27 -42.05 -18.84
CA MET A 276 9.63 -41.97 -20.18
C MET A 276 9.61 -43.32 -20.83
N GLU A 277 8.43 -43.73 -21.31
CA GLU A 277 8.28 -44.91 -22.18
C GLU A 277 7.95 -44.46 -23.58
N LEU A 278 8.85 -44.69 -24.54
CA LEU A 278 8.71 -44.23 -25.91
C LEU A 278 8.68 -45.41 -26.89
N GLY A 279 7.76 -45.36 -27.82
CA GLY A 279 7.78 -46.23 -28.99
C GLY A 279 8.82 -45.78 -30.01
N ALA A 280 9.05 -46.60 -31.04
CA ALA A 280 10.00 -46.25 -32.10
C ALA A 280 9.61 -44.94 -32.81
N SER A 281 10.53 -43.99 -32.92
CA SER A 281 10.35 -42.66 -33.52
C SER A 281 9.41 -41.71 -32.73
N GLU A 282 9.11 -42.02 -31.49
CA GLU A 282 8.36 -41.11 -30.62
C GLU A 282 9.28 -40.11 -29.94
N THR A 283 8.66 -39.00 -29.51
CA THR A 283 9.33 -37.94 -28.80
C THR A 283 8.50 -37.48 -27.61
N GLU A 284 9.16 -37.12 -26.52
CA GLU A 284 8.53 -36.51 -25.34
C GLU A 284 9.38 -35.33 -24.81
N THR A 285 8.73 -34.30 -24.34
CA THR A 285 9.42 -33.14 -23.80
C THR A 285 9.52 -33.24 -22.28
N ALA A 286 10.73 -33.10 -21.74
CA ALA A 286 10.98 -33.09 -20.31
C ALA A 286 10.31 -31.90 -19.64
N ILE A 287 9.73 -32.11 -18.45
CA ILE A 287 9.10 -31.08 -17.63
C ILE A 287 9.98 -30.88 -16.41
N VAL A 288 10.85 -29.84 -16.46
CA VAL A 288 11.83 -29.62 -15.41
C VAL A 288 11.30 -28.66 -14.35
N ARG A 289 11.43 -29.09 -13.09
CA ARG A 289 11.20 -28.24 -11.90
C ARG A 289 12.50 -27.91 -11.21
N VAL A 290 12.57 -26.71 -10.67
CA VAL A 290 13.60 -26.29 -9.72
C VAL A 290 13.07 -26.43 -8.30
N VAL A 291 13.89 -27.02 -7.43
CA VAL A 291 13.61 -27.15 -6.02
C VAL A 291 14.43 -26.09 -5.30
N TYR A 292 13.75 -25.23 -4.57
CA TYR A 292 14.37 -24.16 -3.82
C TYR A 292 14.67 -24.59 -2.37
N GLY A 293 15.66 -23.96 -1.74
CA GLY A 293 15.92 -24.13 -0.32
C GLY A 293 14.83 -23.49 0.55
N GLY A 294 14.65 -24.01 1.75
CA GLY A 294 13.63 -23.51 2.69
C GLY A 294 12.21 -23.98 2.35
N SER A 295 11.22 -23.13 2.67
CA SER A 295 9.79 -23.45 2.47
C SER A 295 9.24 -22.97 1.12
N VAL A 296 10.10 -22.73 0.15
CA VAL A 296 9.68 -22.22 -1.17
C VAL A 296 9.23 -23.40 -2.05
N ALA A 297 8.04 -23.28 -2.62
CA ALA A 297 7.49 -24.30 -3.50
C ALA A 297 8.34 -24.48 -4.77
N SER A 298 8.47 -25.72 -5.22
CA SER A 298 9.14 -26.03 -6.49
C SER A 298 8.38 -25.40 -7.66
N GLN A 299 9.12 -24.95 -8.67
CA GLN A 299 8.55 -24.26 -9.84
C GLN A 299 9.03 -24.89 -11.14
N ARG A 300 8.14 -24.99 -12.11
CA ARG A 300 8.52 -25.31 -13.49
C ARG A 300 9.29 -24.13 -14.08
N LYS A 301 10.35 -24.45 -14.84
CA LYS A 301 11.13 -23.46 -15.61
C LYS A 301 11.24 -23.91 -17.05
N ALA A 302 11.40 -22.96 -17.95
CA ALA A 302 11.60 -23.26 -19.37
C ALA A 302 12.89 -24.06 -19.58
N ASN A 303 12.84 -25.09 -20.40
CA ASN A 303 13.93 -26.05 -20.63
C ASN A 303 15.22 -25.40 -21.12
N ARG A 304 15.14 -24.28 -21.85
CA ARG A 304 16.30 -23.47 -22.28
C ARG A 304 17.19 -22.96 -21.14
N ASN A 305 16.74 -23.08 -19.90
CA ASN A 305 17.53 -22.70 -18.71
C ASN A 305 18.43 -23.85 -18.23
N PHE A 306 18.31 -25.04 -18.79
CA PHE A 306 19.01 -26.24 -18.36
C PHE A 306 19.91 -26.77 -19.46
N THR A 307 20.87 -27.58 -19.06
CA THR A 307 21.68 -28.38 -19.98
C THR A 307 21.27 -29.84 -19.86
N PHE A 308 20.86 -30.41 -20.98
CA PHE A 308 20.55 -31.83 -21.12
C PHE A 308 21.74 -32.58 -21.71
N THR A 309 22.17 -33.63 -21.05
CA THR A 309 23.32 -34.44 -21.53
C THR A 309 22.98 -35.89 -21.45
N LYS A 310 23.15 -36.60 -22.57
CA LYS A 310 23.02 -38.03 -22.59
C LYS A 310 24.14 -38.67 -21.76
N VAL A 311 23.77 -39.51 -20.82
CA VAL A 311 24.67 -40.28 -19.97
C VAL A 311 24.90 -41.67 -20.55
N SER A 312 23.82 -42.34 -20.99
CA SER A 312 23.90 -43.69 -21.57
C SER A 312 22.73 -43.94 -22.51
N GLY A 313 22.83 -45.03 -23.31
CA GLY A 313 21.78 -45.52 -24.18
C GLY A 313 21.73 -44.85 -25.55
N ASN A 314 20.62 -45.08 -26.29
CA ASN A 314 20.45 -44.65 -27.67
C ASN A 314 19.54 -43.44 -27.86
N ALA A 315 18.69 -43.09 -26.88
CA ALA A 315 17.87 -41.90 -26.95
C ALA A 315 18.74 -40.62 -27.05
N THR A 316 18.21 -39.62 -27.70
CA THR A 316 18.86 -38.30 -27.85
C THR A 316 17.97 -37.23 -27.26
N VAL A 317 18.55 -36.11 -26.88
CA VAL A 317 17.84 -34.95 -26.31
C VAL A 317 18.39 -33.67 -26.94
N ASP A 318 17.52 -32.75 -27.23
CA ASP A 318 17.90 -31.41 -27.70
C ASP A 318 17.97 -30.37 -26.56
N ASN A 319 18.33 -29.12 -26.92
CA ASN A 319 18.45 -28.04 -25.97
C ASN A 319 17.09 -27.56 -25.39
N ASP A 320 16.00 -27.90 -26.04
CA ASP A 320 14.63 -27.61 -25.58
C ASP A 320 14.07 -28.75 -24.71
N GLY A 321 14.89 -29.76 -24.42
CA GLY A 321 14.54 -30.90 -23.59
C GLY A 321 13.59 -31.89 -24.28
N VAL A 322 13.52 -31.87 -25.61
CA VAL A 322 12.79 -32.88 -26.39
C VAL A 322 13.64 -34.14 -26.48
N VAL A 323 13.15 -35.18 -25.86
CA VAL A 323 13.77 -36.51 -25.88
C VAL A 323 13.22 -37.26 -27.07
N ASN A 324 14.12 -37.75 -27.94
CA ASN A 324 13.77 -38.58 -29.09
C ASN A 324 14.17 -40.03 -28.80
N SER A 325 13.26 -40.94 -29.08
CA SER A 325 13.58 -42.37 -29.01
C SER A 325 14.70 -42.72 -30.00
N GLY A 326 15.59 -43.59 -29.59
CA GLY A 326 16.60 -44.17 -30.44
C GLY A 326 16.25 -45.62 -30.76
N ALA A 327 17.26 -46.50 -30.84
CA ALA A 327 17.05 -47.92 -30.85
C ALA A 327 16.49 -48.41 -29.50
N SER A 328 15.76 -49.54 -29.52
CA SER A 328 15.17 -50.14 -28.32
C SER A 328 16.20 -50.34 -27.19
N GLY A 329 15.76 -50.17 -25.95
CA GLY A 329 16.54 -50.32 -24.75
C GLY A 329 16.50 -49.07 -23.84
N GLU A 330 17.19 -49.15 -22.72
CA GLU A 330 17.23 -48.11 -21.72
C GLU A 330 18.26 -47.01 -22.07
N SER A 331 17.89 -45.76 -21.76
CA SER A 331 18.76 -44.60 -21.88
C SER A 331 18.63 -43.70 -20.65
N VAL A 332 19.69 -43.02 -20.31
CA VAL A 332 19.71 -42.04 -19.19
C VAL A 332 20.20 -40.68 -19.69
N ILE A 333 19.46 -39.67 -19.38
CA ILE A 333 19.78 -38.27 -19.68
C ILE A 333 19.91 -37.49 -18.35
N SER A 334 20.98 -36.77 -18.18
CA SER A 334 21.14 -35.86 -17.03
C SER A 334 20.67 -34.45 -17.37
N VAL A 335 20.05 -33.81 -16.41
CA VAL A 335 19.62 -32.40 -16.46
C VAL A 335 20.41 -31.62 -15.44
N THR A 336 21.11 -30.59 -15.85
CA THR A 336 21.95 -29.74 -14.97
C THR A 336 21.61 -28.27 -15.12
N LEU A 337 21.88 -27.48 -14.08
CA LEU A 337 21.73 -26.04 -14.11
C LEU A 337 23.08 -25.38 -14.47
N PRO A 338 23.20 -24.75 -15.66
CA PRO A 338 24.46 -24.16 -16.11
C PRO A 338 25.00 -23.11 -15.13
N GLY A 339 26.31 -23.21 -14.79
CA GLY A 339 26.96 -22.28 -13.87
C GLY A 339 26.74 -22.55 -12.38
N TYR A 340 25.96 -23.59 -12.02
CA TYR A 340 25.63 -23.93 -10.62
C TYR A 340 25.94 -25.40 -10.31
N PRO A 341 27.22 -25.77 -10.22
CA PRO A 341 27.63 -27.18 -10.04
C PRO A 341 27.25 -27.77 -8.68
N THR A 342 26.87 -26.95 -7.73
CA THR A 342 26.42 -27.38 -6.40
C THR A 342 24.94 -27.82 -6.38
N VAL A 343 24.19 -27.50 -7.44
CA VAL A 343 22.80 -27.91 -7.57
C VAL A 343 22.76 -29.40 -7.99
N SER A 344 22.04 -30.21 -7.22
CA SER A 344 21.88 -31.61 -7.53
C SER A 344 21.21 -31.81 -8.90
N PRO A 345 21.81 -32.56 -9.83
CA PRO A 345 21.22 -32.83 -11.13
C PRO A 345 19.99 -33.71 -11.00
N ALA A 346 19.09 -33.66 -12.00
CA ALA A 346 18.02 -34.62 -12.17
C ALA A 346 18.37 -35.56 -13.31
N TYR A 347 17.74 -36.73 -13.34
CA TYR A 347 17.93 -37.74 -14.37
C TYR A 347 16.58 -38.10 -15.00
N ILE A 348 16.62 -38.37 -16.31
CA ILE A 348 15.50 -38.89 -17.09
C ILE A 348 15.87 -40.30 -17.48
N HIS A 349 15.04 -41.26 -17.18
CA HIS A 349 15.14 -42.63 -17.57
C HIS A 349 14.20 -42.85 -18.76
N VAL A 350 14.74 -43.24 -19.88
CA VAL A 350 13.98 -43.44 -21.11
C VAL A 350 14.03 -44.93 -21.48
N ASN A 351 12.90 -45.57 -21.55
CA ASN A 351 12.73 -46.96 -22.02
C ASN A 351 12.11 -46.95 -23.41
N VAL A 352 12.84 -47.40 -24.41
CA VAL A 352 12.38 -47.47 -25.80
C VAL A 352 11.96 -48.90 -26.11
N THR A 353 10.68 -49.12 -26.40
CA THR A 353 10.09 -50.43 -26.71
C THR A 353 9.93 -50.67 -28.21
#